data_9ded99fa267b230bee87124b50a78f68
#
_entry.id   9ded99fa267b230bee87124b50a78f68
#
_cell.length_a   1.000
_cell.length_b   1.000
_cell.length_c   1.000
_cell.angle_alpha   90.00
_cell.angle_beta   90.00
_cell.angle_gamma   90.00
#
_symmetry.space_group_name_H-M   'P 1'
#
loop_
_entity.id
_entity.type
_entity.pdbx_description
1 polymer ?
#
loop_
_entity_poly.entity_id
_entity_poly.type
_entity_poly.pdbx_seq_one_letter_code
_entity_poly.pdbx_strand_id
1 'polypeptide(L)'
;MSTIYKLFITISLYFSFLPAFSQEESIRHDDLIGSWTIESQSLDNLEITLNDSEKQSTFIFTKNEIIENYYKKYNGNCVILNSNKDFYTVEGNHIIRKEESDLNNTFLIKGEILTLSFAGKDEDNEEHIAVIVCKRAKPIEYIK
;
A
#
# COMPACT_ATOMS: atom_id res chain seq x y z
N MET A 1 49.42 32.41 14.23
CA MET A 1 48.11 31.76 14.23
C MET A 1 48.11 30.69 15.29
N SER A 2 47.34 30.89 16.31
CA SER A 2 47.38 30.04 17.51
C SER A 2 46.70 28.68 17.22
N THR A 3 47.23 27.65 17.84
CA THR A 3 46.74 26.26 17.80
C THR A 3 45.24 26.11 18.13
N ILE A 4 44.65 27.11 18.74
CA ILE A 4 43.25 27.17 19.15
C ILE A 4 42.31 27.27 17.91
N TYR A 5 42.69 27.97 16.86
CA TYR A 5 41.90 28.10 15.64
C TYR A 5 41.77 26.77 14.84
N LYS A 6 42.82 25.94 14.91
CA LYS A 6 42.80 24.61 14.25
C LYS A 6 41.87 23.62 14.97
N LEU A 7 41.72 23.78 16.28
CA LEU A 7 40.86 22.91 17.10
C LEU A 7 39.36 23.18 16.86
N PHE A 8 39.00 24.47 16.66
CA PHE A 8 37.60 24.83 16.39
C PHE A 8 37.10 24.40 15.00
N ILE A 9 37.96 24.38 13.99
CA ILE A 9 37.60 23.95 12.64
C ILE A 9 37.43 22.44 12.59
N THR A 10 38.21 21.67 13.36
CA THR A 10 38.09 20.20 13.40
C THR A 10 36.82 19.73 14.12
N ILE A 11 36.39 20.44 15.15
CA ILE A 11 35.17 20.09 15.87
C ILE A 11 33.92 20.41 15.05
N SER A 12 33.95 21.48 14.25
CA SER A 12 32.82 21.86 13.37
C SER A 12 32.58 20.87 12.22
N LEU A 13 33.62 20.17 11.76
CA LEU A 13 33.53 19.17 10.69
C LEU A 13 32.99 17.81 11.18
N TYR A 14 33.12 17.50 12.47
CA TYR A 14 32.59 16.26 13.02
C TYR A 14 31.09 16.25 13.28
N PHE A 15 30.44 17.42 13.38
CA PHE A 15 29.01 17.53 13.59
C PHE A 15 28.17 17.43 12.29
N SER A 16 28.83 17.45 11.13
CA SER A 16 28.13 17.41 9.83
C SER A 16 27.84 15.99 9.33
N PHE A 17 28.29 14.95 10.03
CA PHE A 17 28.05 13.54 9.71
C PHE A 17 27.29 12.79 10.80
N LEU A 18 26.32 13.45 11.44
CA LEU A 18 25.26 12.67 12.06
C LEU A 18 24.41 12.13 10.93
N PRO A 19 24.36 10.78 10.73
CA PRO A 19 23.37 10.23 9.81
C PRO A 19 22.03 10.73 10.32
N ALA A 20 21.28 11.40 9.45
CA ALA A 20 19.87 11.58 9.69
C ALA A 20 19.34 10.16 9.86
N PHE A 21 19.09 9.75 11.10
CA PHE A 21 18.26 8.61 11.37
C PHE A 21 16.90 9.00 10.79
N SER A 22 16.66 8.61 9.55
CA SER A 22 15.29 8.48 9.07
C SER A 22 14.70 7.46 10.02
N GLN A 23 13.81 7.90 10.91
CA GLN A 23 12.92 7.00 11.58
C GLN A 23 12.19 6.29 10.44
N GLU A 24 12.57 5.04 10.13
CA GLU A 24 11.70 4.13 9.42
C GLU A 24 10.42 4.10 10.27
N GLU A 25 9.40 4.79 9.79
CA GLU A 25 8.07 4.67 10.36
C GLU A 25 7.76 3.17 10.32
N SER A 26 7.81 2.52 11.49
CA SER A 26 7.50 1.10 11.58
C SER A 26 6.04 0.93 11.18
N ILE A 27 5.81 0.43 9.98
CA ILE A 27 4.47 0.12 9.46
C ILE A 27 3.88 -0.92 10.41
N ARG A 28 2.80 -0.55 11.10
CA ARG A 28 2.10 -1.47 11.99
C ARG A 28 0.95 -2.13 11.24
N HIS A 29 0.72 -3.41 11.53
CA HIS A 29 -0.43 -4.16 11.02
C HIS A 29 -1.76 -3.43 11.29
N ASP A 30 -1.89 -2.81 12.46
CA ASP A 30 -3.11 -2.08 12.83
C ASP A 30 -3.41 -0.90 11.91
N ASP A 31 -2.40 -0.31 11.27
CA ASP A 31 -2.58 0.81 10.33
C ASP A 31 -3.26 0.35 9.03
N LEU A 32 -3.14 -0.93 8.69
CA LEU A 32 -3.78 -1.53 7.53
C LEU A 32 -5.29 -1.76 7.73
N ILE A 33 -5.71 -2.01 8.98
CA ILE A 33 -7.12 -2.31 9.31
C ILE A 33 -8.03 -1.15 8.90
N GLY A 34 -9.09 -1.47 8.17
CA GLY A 34 -10.08 -0.51 7.69
C GLY A 34 -10.52 -0.81 6.26
N SER A 35 -11.24 0.14 5.69
CA SER A 35 -11.74 0.08 4.32
C SER A 35 -10.97 1.05 3.43
N TRP A 36 -10.58 0.58 2.26
CA TRP A 36 -9.77 1.30 1.29
C TRP A 36 -10.42 1.24 -0.07
N THR A 37 -10.56 2.37 -0.73
CA THR A 37 -11.17 2.51 -2.05
C THR A 37 -10.10 2.71 -3.10
N ILE A 38 -10.20 2.03 -4.24
CA ILE A 38 -9.21 2.10 -5.32
C ILE A 38 -9.24 3.49 -5.97
N GLU A 39 -8.09 4.13 -6.10
CA GLU A 39 -7.91 5.38 -6.85
C GLU A 39 -7.26 5.16 -8.21
N SER A 40 -6.22 4.33 -8.25
CA SER A 40 -5.50 4.02 -9.49
C SER A 40 -4.95 2.60 -9.47
N GLN A 41 -4.65 2.10 -10.65
CA GLN A 41 -4.08 0.78 -10.85
C GLN A 41 -3.08 0.81 -12.02
N SER A 42 -2.01 0.06 -11.90
CA SER A 42 -1.05 -0.16 -12.98
C SER A 42 -0.59 -1.61 -13.05
N LEU A 43 -0.17 -2.04 -14.22
CA LEU A 43 0.47 -3.33 -14.47
C LEU A 43 1.78 -3.06 -15.21
N ASP A 44 2.90 -3.55 -14.67
CA ASP A 44 4.25 -3.36 -15.22
C ASP A 44 4.56 -1.89 -15.55
N ASN A 45 4.19 -0.98 -14.65
CA ASN A 45 4.29 0.48 -14.76
C ASN A 45 3.38 1.11 -15.83
N LEU A 46 2.49 0.37 -16.46
CA LEU A 46 1.49 0.89 -17.37
C LEU A 46 0.20 1.18 -16.61
N GLU A 47 -0.24 2.43 -16.62
CA GLU A 47 -1.48 2.83 -15.96
C GLU A 47 -2.69 2.19 -16.64
N ILE A 48 -3.60 1.65 -15.82
CA ILE A 48 -4.88 1.09 -16.25
C ILE A 48 -5.95 2.14 -15.97
N THR A 49 -6.65 2.57 -17.02
CA THR A 49 -7.77 3.53 -16.89
C THR A 49 -8.95 2.85 -16.22
N LEU A 50 -9.35 3.36 -15.06
CA LEU A 50 -10.52 2.88 -14.31
C LEU A 50 -11.71 3.81 -14.55
N ASN A 51 -12.88 3.24 -14.80
CA ASN A 51 -14.14 3.99 -14.81
C ASN A 51 -14.67 4.27 -13.40
N ASP A 52 -15.70 5.10 -13.27
CA ASP A 52 -16.26 5.50 -11.98
C ASP A 52 -16.79 4.33 -11.14
N SER A 53 -17.27 3.27 -11.77
CA SER A 53 -17.72 2.06 -11.05
C SER A 53 -16.54 1.24 -10.53
N GLU A 54 -15.49 1.07 -11.34
CA GLU A 54 -14.27 0.35 -10.93
C GLU A 54 -13.55 1.06 -9.78
N LYS A 55 -13.57 2.40 -9.75
CA LYS A 55 -13.06 3.21 -8.63
C LYS A 55 -13.85 3.06 -7.32
N GLN A 56 -15.02 2.42 -7.34
CA GLN A 56 -15.75 2.07 -6.14
C GLN A 56 -15.31 0.73 -5.53
N SER A 57 -14.44 -0.01 -6.23
CA SER A 57 -13.86 -1.25 -5.71
C SER A 57 -13.10 -1.00 -4.41
N THR A 58 -13.23 -1.92 -3.47
CA THR A 58 -12.71 -1.75 -2.11
C THR A 58 -11.90 -2.95 -1.65
N PHE A 59 -10.89 -2.67 -0.83
CA PHE A 59 -10.23 -3.62 0.03
C PHE A 59 -10.62 -3.33 1.48
N ILE A 60 -11.12 -4.33 2.19
CA ILE A 60 -11.47 -4.22 3.60
C ILE A 60 -10.57 -5.17 4.37
N PHE A 61 -9.71 -4.61 5.21
CA PHE A 61 -8.84 -5.37 6.10
C PHE A 61 -9.42 -5.39 7.51
N THR A 62 -9.65 -6.57 8.04
CA THR A 62 -9.92 -6.81 9.44
C THR A 62 -8.62 -7.28 10.12
N LYS A 63 -8.69 -7.75 11.34
CA LYS A 63 -7.50 -8.26 12.05
C LYS A 63 -6.82 -9.44 11.34
N ASN A 64 -7.60 -10.27 10.63
CA ASN A 64 -7.11 -11.52 10.03
C ASN A 64 -7.77 -11.86 8.68
N GLU A 65 -8.67 -11.03 8.17
CA GLU A 65 -9.36 -11.25 6.90
C GLU A 65 -9.20 -10.05 5.98
N ILE A 66 -9.04 -10.31 4.70
CA ILE A 66 -9.14 -9.34 3.61
C ILE A 66 -10.40 -9.65 2.80
N ILE A 67 -11.19 -8.62 2.53
CA ILE A 67 -12.38 -8.70 1.68
C ILE A 67 -12.17 -7.76 0.51
N GLU A 68 -12.28 -8.28 -0.69
CA GLU A 68 -12.11 -7.54 -1.93
C GLU A 68 -13.44 -7.48 -2.64
N ASN A 69 -13.95 -6.26 -2.86
CA ASN A 69 -15.18 -6.04 -3.61
C ASN A 69 -14.84 -5.30 -4.90
N TYR A 70 -15.04 -5.95 -6.04
CA TYR A 70 -14.83 -5.37 -7.35
C TYR A 70 -16.14 -4.97 -7.97
N TYR A 71 -16.20 -3.74 -8.49
CA TYR A 71 -17.37 -3.16 -9.14
C TYR A 71 -17.09 -2.93 -10.62
N LYS A 72 -18.16 -3.01 -11.41
CA LYS A 72 -18.13 -2.65 -12.83
C LYS A 72 -19.39 -1.88 -13.21
N LYS A 73 -19.33 -1.20 -14.36
CA LYS A 73 -20.50 -0.61 -14.99
C LYS A 73 -21.22 -1.63 -15.85
N TYR A 74 -22.50 -1.85 -15.60
CA TYR A 74 -23.37 -2.71 -16.40
C TYR A 74 -24.70 -2.03 -16.66
N ASN A 75 -25.07 -1.84 -17.94
CA ASN A 75 -26.28 -1.12 -18.34
C ASN A 75 -26.46 0.24 -17.65
N GLY A 76 -25.37 1.01 -17.52
CA GLY A 76 -25.37 2.31 -16.86
C GLY A 76 -25.32 2.29 -15.31
N ASN A 77 -25.49 1.12 -14.70
CA ASN A 77 -25.47 0.95 -13.24
C ASN A 77 -24.14 0.40 -12.74
N CYS A 78 -23.74 0.81 -11.54
CA CYS A 78 -22.61 0.22 -10.83
C CYS A 78 -23.08 -1.06 -10.14
N VAL A 79 -22.48 -2.19 -10.47
CA VAL A 79 -22.83 -3.51 -9.92
C VAL A 79 -21.56 -4.20 -9.39
N ILE A 80 -21.74 -5.05 -8.37
CA ILE A 80 -20.65 -5.91 -7.88
C ILE A 80 -20.36 -6.96 -8.95
N LEU A 81 -19.11 -6.98 -9.42
CA LEU A 81 -18.58 -8.00 -10.32
C LEU A 81 -18.19 -9.25 -9.55
N ASN A 82 -17.46 -9.06 -8.45
CA ASN A 82 -16.92 -10.12 -7.63
C ASN A 82 -16.73 -9.64 -6.19
N SER A 83 -16.85 -10.54 -5.23
CA SER A 83 -16.53 -10.32 -3.82
C SER A 83 -15.77 -11.53 -3.30
N ASN A 84 -14.50 -11.33 -2.98
CA ASN A 84 -13.62 -12.38 -2.47
C ASN A 84 -13.29 -12.10 -1.01
N LYS A 85 -13.13 -13.17 -0.24
CA LYS A 85 -12.71 -13.13 1.15
C LYS A 85 -11.59 -14.15 1.36
N ASP A 86 -10.52 -13.71 2.01
CA ASP A 86 -9.39 -14.58 2.35
C ASP A 86 -8.85 -14.24 3.74
N PHE A 87 -8.14 -15.18 4.34
CA PHE A 87 -7.37 -14.96 5.56
C PHE A 87 -5.97 -14.47 5.21
N TYR A 88 -5.44 -13.58 6.03
CA TYR A 88 -4.09 -13.06 5.84
C TYR A 88 -3.35 -12.89 7.17
N THR A 89 -2.04 -12.85 7.07
CA THR A 89 -1.10 -12.43 8.12
C THR A 89 -0.15 -11.37 7.55
N VAL A 90 0.50 -10.62 8.42
CA VAL A 90 1.46 -9.58 8.04
C VAL A 90 2.82 -9.91 8.64
N GLU A 91 3.85 -9.89 7.80
CA GLU A 91 5.26 -9.97 8.18
C GLU A 91 6.02 -8.79 7.60
N GLY A 92 6.38 -7.81 8.45
CA GLY A 92 6.95 -6.54 8.00
C GLY A 92 5.96 -5.78 7.11
N ASN A 93 6.31 -5.55 5.85
CA ASN A 93 5.43 -4.96 4.84
C ASN A 93 4.82 -5.99 3.87
N HIS A 94 4.93 -7.28 4.16
CA HIS A 94 4.37 -8.36 3.36
C HIS A 94 3.01 -8.80 3.89
N ILE A 95 2.06 -8.96 2.98
CA ILE A 95 0.75 -9.57 3.24
C ILE A 95 0.81 -10.99 2.73
N ILE A 96 0.67 -11.97 3.63
CA ILE A 96 0.68 -13.39 3.29
C ILE A 96 -0.77 -13.86 3.32
N ARG A 97 -1.32 -14.21 2.17
CA ARG A 97 -2.69 -14.69 1.99
C ARG A 97 -2.73 -16.21 1.99
N LYS A 98 -3.79 -16.75 2.57
CA LYS A 98 -3.94 -18.20 2.67
C LYS A 98 -4.21 -18.86 1.32
N GLU A 99 -5.10 -18.26 0.51
CA GLU A 99 -5.52 -18.81 -0.79
C GLU A 99 -4.58 -18.40 -1.95
N GLU A 100 -3.81 -17.34 -1.78
CA GLU A 100 -2.90 -16.79 -2.79
C GLU A 100 -1.46 -16.72 -2.25
N SER A 101 -0.99 -17.82 -1.65
CA SER A 101 0.33 -17.89 -1.00
C SER A 101 1.52 -17.71 -1.97
N ASP A 102 1.30 -17.95 -3.27
CA ASP A 102 2.34 -17.85 -4.30
C ASP A 102 2.59 -16.40 -4.76
N LEU A 103 1.70 -15.46 -4.40
CA LEU A 103 1.86 -14.05 -4.72
C LEU A 103 2.70 -13.34 -3.66
N ASN A 104 3.70 -12.60 -4.12
CA ASN A 104 4.43 -11.68 -3.25
C ASN A 104 3.67 -10.37 -3.15
N ASN A 105 2.89 -10.23 -2.08
CA ASN A 105 2.07 -9.05 -1.82
C ASN A 105 2.76 -8.16 -0.80
N THR A 106 3.01 -6.92 -1.15
CA THR A 106 3.57 -5.91 -0.24
C THR A 106 2.65 -4.71 -0.11
N PHE A 107 2.78 -3.97 0.97
CA PHE A 107 2.02 -2.74 1.18
C PHE A 107 2.86 -1.61 1.76
N LEU A 108 2.43 -0.40 1.48
CA LEU A 108 2.97 0.83 2.04
C LEU A 108 1.81 1.76 2.39
N ILE A 109 1.81 2.30 3.60
CA ILE A 109 0.83 3.28 4.05
C ILE A 109 1.54 4.62 4.28
N LYS A 110 1.01 5.67 3.68
CA LYS A 110 1.42 7.06 3.92
C LYS A 110 0.17 7.91 4.15
N GLY A 111 -0.10 8.24 5.41
CA GLY A 111 -1.32 8.94 5.80
C GLY A 111 -2.57 8.14 5.42
N GLU A 112 -3.42 8.71 4.58
CA GLU A 112 -4.67 8.11 4.12
C GLU A 112 -4.52 7.31 2.81
N ILE A 113 -3.30 7.09 2.33
CA ILE A 113 -3.00 6.37 1.10
C ILE A 113 -2.35 5.02 1.42
N LEU A 114 -2.92 3.97 0.85
CA LEU A 114 -2.40 2.61 0.85
C LEU A 114 -1.95 2.25 -0.56
N THR A 115 -0.71 1.83 -0.71
CA THR A 115 -0.20 1.25 -1.96
C THR A 115 -0.03 -0.24 -1.75
N LEU A 116 -0.70 -1.04 -2.56
CA LEU A 116 -0.58 -2.50 -2.62
C LEU A 116 0.23 -2.87 -3.86
N SER A 117 1.20 -3.75 -3.72
CA SER A 117 1.98 -4.29 -4.83
C SER A 117 1.86 -5.81 -4.83
N PHE A 118 1.51 -6.36 -5.98
CA PHE A 118 1.32 -7.79 -6.20
C PHE A 118 2.32 -8.24 -7.26
N ALA A 119 3.28 -9.06 -6.89
CA ALA A 119 4.24 -9.63 -7.83
C ALA A 119 3.94 -11.12 -8.02
N GLY A 120 3.82 -11.54 -9.26
CA GLY A 120 3.54 -12.93 -9.64
C GLY A 120 4.10 -13.26 -11.01
N LYS A 121 4.02 -14.54 -11.37
CA LYS A 121 4.45 -15.03 -12.68
C LYS A 121 3.24 -15.52 -13.46
N ASP A 122 3.26 -15.25 -14.75
CA ASP A 122 2.26 -15.77 -15.69
C ASP A 122 2.55 -17.22 -16.12
N GLU A 123 1.75 -17.74 -17.04
CA GLU A 123 1.89 -19.09 -17.57
C GLU A 123 3.20 -19.31 -18.33
N ASP A 124 3.79 -18.24 -18.88
CA ASP A 124 5.07 -18.24 -19.58
C ASP A 124 6.27 -18.04 -18.63
N ASN A 125 6.02 -18.02 -17.30
CA ASN A 125 6.99 -17.78 -16.25
C ASN A 125 7.61 -16.37 -16.29
N GLU A 126 6.95 -15.42 -16.95
CA GLU A 126 7.31 -14.01 -16.93
C GLU A 126 6.78 -13.33 -15.67
N GLU A 127 7.61 -12.52 -15.03
CA GLU A 127 7.25 -11.81 -13.80
C GLU A 127 6.48 -10.52 -14.13
N HIS A 128 5.34 -10.34 -13.45
CA HIS A 128 4.49 -9.16 -13.58
C HIS A 128 4.28 -8.52 -12.21
N ILE A 129 4.19 -7.20 -12.20
CA ILE A 129 3.93 -6.41 -10.99
C ILE A 129 2.69 -5.54 -11.21
N ALA A 130 1.64 -5.82 -10.43
CA ALA A 130 0.47 -4.96 -10.34
C ALA A 130 0.60 -4.05 -9.13
N VAL A 131 0.31 -2.77 -9.30
CA VAL A 131 0.28 -1.78 -8.20
C VAL A 131 -1.11 -1.17 -8.14
N ILE A 132 -1.70 -1.17 -6.95
CA ILE A 132 -3.00 -0.59 -6.69
C ILE A 132 -2.81 0.48 -5.61
N VAL A 133 -3.22 1.71 -5.93
CA VAL A 133 -3.23 2.82 -4.98
C VAL A 133 -4.65 3.02 -4.48
N CYS A 134 -4.81 2.99 -3.18
CA CYS A 134 -6.08 3.13 -2.51
C CYS A 134 -6.08 4.31 -1.57
N LYS A 135 -7.24 4.88 -1.34
CA LYS A 135 -7.49 5.89 -0.32
C LYS A 135 -8.36 5.30 0.78
N ARG A 136 -8.10 5.69 2.02
CA ARG A 136 -8.92 5.27 3.14
C ARG A 136 -10.35 5.74 2.93
N ALA A 137 -11.30 4.81 2.96
CA ALA A 137 -12.71 5.14 2.87
C ALA A 137 -13.14 5.89 4.13
N LYS A 138 -13.88 6.99 3.93
CA LYS A 138 -14.48 7.69 5.06
C LYS A 138 -15.54 6.78 5.71
N PRO A 139 -15.64 6.76 7.05
CA PRO A 139 -16.74 6.09 7.73
C PRO A 139 -18.06 6.60 7.17
N ILE A 140 -18.98 5.69 6.88
CA ILE A 140 -20.36 6.09 6.51
C ILE A 140 -20.96 6.72 7.78
N GLU A 141 -21.08 8.03 7.80
CA GLU A 141 -21.86 8.71 8.82
C GLU A 141 -23.33 8.37 8.57
N TYR A 142 -23.86 7.47 9.38
CA TYR A 142 -25.30 7.28 9.43
C TYR A 142 -25.90 8.57 10.00
N ILE A 143 -26.54 9.35 9.14
CA ILE A 143 -27.36 10.48 9.58
C ILE A 143 -28.50 9.88 10.40
N LYS A 144 -28.47 10.14 11.71
CA LYS A 144 -29.54 9.77 12.63
C LYS A 144 -30.76 10.65 12.43
#